data_121e525fae19d1664160ef7e03b22750
#
_entry.id   121e525fae19d1664160ef7e03b22750
#
_cell.length_a   1.000
_cell.length_b   1.000
_cell.length_c   1.000
_cell.angle_alpha   90.00
_cell.angle_beta   90.00
_cell.angle_gamma   90.00
#
_symmetry.space_group_name_H-M   'P 1'
#
loop_
_entity.id
_entity.type
_entity.pdbx_description
1 polymer ?
#
loop_
_entity_poly.entity_id
_entity_poly.type
_entity_poly.pdbx_seq_one_letter_code
_entity_poly.pdbx_strand_id
1 'polypeptide(L)'
;VIPYTDGLYYDNRKAVSLTENQVLAIDGGVGLNPAMGPLKDMYDQGKMAVIHGIGYPDSPRSHFRSMDIWHTCEPETLGTEGWLGLATRDIDPNKENIVTTVSFGPSLFRALVLPGVPVACVDDLDSYGLLTGISGEKQREQILGRFSRMYAPEVGNDVVTEYLGQTGLEAMKGADILKAAPVTYSSTIEYAETTIAQKLRGIAQIHLAGLGTRIFYCDHGSFDSHANQNGMHTTLWTDVSQALDDFYADLREHDAADNVIVLMFSE
;
A
#
# COMPACT_ATOMS: atom_id res chain seq x y z
N VAL A 1 -11.55 -14.90 5.32
CA VAL A 1 -12.72 -15.71 4.93
C VAL A 1 -12.87 -16.88 5.90
N ILE A 2 -14.09 -17.15 6.33
CA ILE A 2 -14.42 -18.13 7.38
C ILE A 2 -15.28 -19.23 6.75
N PRO A 3 -14.79 -20.49 6.64
CA PRO A 3 -15.55 -21.61 6.07
C PRO A 3 -16.49 -22.21 7.13
N TYR A 4 -17.50 -21.47 7.53
CA TYR A 4 -18.39 -21.81 8.65
C TYR A 4 -19.25 -23.08 8.40
N THR A 5 -19.34 -23.55 7.17
CA THR A 5 -20.04 -24.80 6.83
C THR A 5 -19.13 -26.03 6.88
N ASP A 6 -17.80 -25.86 7.02
CA ASP A 6 -16.84 -26.96 7.06
C ASP A 6 -16.58 -27.41 8.52
N GLY A 7 -16.87 -28.70 8.80
CA GLY A 7 -16.61 -29.28 10.12
C GLY A 7 -15.15 -29.25 10.54
N LEU A 8 -14.20 -29.36 9.59
CA LEU A 8 -12.76 -29.30 9.84
C LEU A 8 -12.34 -27.92 10.38
N TYR A 9 -13.05 -26.85 10.01
CA TYR A 9 -12.80 -25.54 10.55
C TYR A 9 -13.00 -25.51 12.07
N TYR A 10 -14.09 -26.07 12.55
CA TYR A 10 -14.38 -26.14 14.00
C TYR A 10 -13.44 -27.10 14.73
N ASP A 11 -13.10 -28.23 14.12
CA ASP A 11 -12.20 -29.22 14.71
C ASP A 11 -10.80 -28.63 14.94
N ASN A 12 -10.31 -27.83 13.99
CA ASN A 12 -8.98 -27.21 14.03
C ASN A 12 -8.94 -25.86 14.74
N ARG A 13 -10.08 -25.22 14.98
CA ARG A 13 -10.18 -23.84 15.52
C ARG A 13 -11.09 -23.74 16.74
N LYS A 14 -11.08 -24.75 17.61
CA LYS A 14 -12.02 -24.92 18.76
C LYS A 14 -12.19 -23.66 19.63
N ALA A 15 -11.11 -22.90 19.85
CA ALA A 15 -11.13 -21.73 20.73
C ALA A 15 -11.43 -20.40 20.01
N VAL A 16 -11.27 -20.35 18.69
CA VAL A 16 -11.31 -19.08 17.91
C VAL A 16 -12.27 -19.16 16.72
N SER A 17 -12.97 -20.29 16.54
CA SER A 17 -13.96 -20.42 15.47
C SER A 17 -15.14 -19.47 15.70
N LEU A 18 -15.68 -18.95 14.62
CA LEU A 18 -16.93 -18.20 14.57
C LEU A 18 -18.03 -19.09 14.00
N THR A 19 -19.20 -19.08 14.64
CA THR A 19 -20.36 -19.85 14.20
C THR A 19 -21.10 -19.14 13.06
N GLU A 20 -21.98 -19.84 12.35
CA GLU A 20 -22.81 -19.30 11.28
C GLU A 20 -23.51 -17.99 11.66
N ASN A 21 -24.03 -17.91 12.89
CA ASN A 21 -24.73 -16.72 13.39
C ASN A 21 -23.79 -15.52 13.68
N GLN A 22 -22.50 -15.74 13.67
CA GLN A 22 -21.48 -14.74 13.96
C GLN A 22 -20.76 -14.23 12.72
N VAL A 23 -20.99 -14.82 11.55
CA VAL A 23 -20.32 -14.42 10.32
C VAL A 23 -21.24 -13.61 9.41
N LEU A 24 -20.65 -12.79 8.57
CA LEU A 24 -21.34 -12.15 7.46
C LEU A 24 -21.28 -13.10 6.27
N ALA A 25 -22.32 -13.89 6.06
CA ALA A 25 -22.35 -14.90 5.02
C ALA A 25 -22.19 -14.29 3.62
N ILE A 26 -21.36 -14.91 2.81
CA ILE A 26 -21.27 -14.72 1.36
C ILE A 26 -21.61 -16.04 0.68
N ASP A 27 -21.39 -16.18 -0.62
CA ASP A 27 -21.70 -17.42 -1.32
C ASP A 27 -20.80 -18.61 -0.94
N GLY A 28 -21.16 -19.81 -1.39
CA GLY A 28 -20.33 -21.02 -1.27
C GLY A 28 -20.11 -21.53 0.15
N GLY A 29 -20.92 -21.13 1.13
CA GLY A 29 -20.80 -21.63 2.51
C GLY A 29 -19.63 -21.04 3.29
N VAL A 30 -19.16 -19.89 2.89
CA VAL A 30 -18.13 -19.09 3.56
C VAL A 30 -18.68 -17.74 4.01
N GLY A 31 -18.02 -17.11 4.96
CA GLY A 31 -18.40 -15.79 5.45
C GLY A 31 -17.20 -14.90 5.76
N LEU A 32 -17.48 -13.63 5.92
CA LEU A 32 -16.52 -12.63 6.37
C LEU A 32 -16.60 -12.49 7.90
N ASN A 33 -15.54 -11.91 8.48
CA ASN A 33 -15.55 -11.55 9.90
C ASN A 33 -16.68 -10.54 10.16
N PRO A 34 -17.39 -10.61 11.31
CA PRO A 34 -18.51 -9.71 11.62
C PRO A 34 -18.12 -8.21 11.60
N ALA A 35 -16.84 -7.89 11.78
CA ALA A 35 -16.33 -6.52 11.70
C ALA A 35 -16.20 -5.99 10.26
N MET A 36 -16.42 -6.83 9.25
CA MET A 36 -16.26 -6.47 7.83
C MET A 36 -17.58 -6.03 7.18
N GLY A 37 -18.49 -5.38 7.93
CA GLY A 37 -19.77 -4.91 7.41
C GLY A 37 -19.66 -4.10 6.12
N PRO A 38 -18.89 -3.01 6.06
CA PRO A 38 -18.70 -2.22 4.85
C PRO A 38 -18.18 -3.04 3.65
N LEU A 39 -17.24 -3.96 3.86
CA LEU A 39 -16.77 -4.85 2.78
C LEU A 39 -17.83 -5.86 2.34
N LYS A 40 -18.70 -6.31 3.27
CA LYS A 40 -19.85 -7.14 2.91
C LYS A 40 -20.84 -6.38 2.04
N ASP A 41 -21.09 -5.12 2.34
CA ASP A 41 -21.96 -4.26 1.54
C ASP A 41 -21.39 -4.04 0.13
N MET A 42 -20.07 -3.87 -0.01
CA MET A 42 -19.40 -3.82 -1.32
C MET A 42 -19.54 -5.14 -2.09
N TYR A 43 -19.43 -6.28 -1.39
CA TYR A 43 -19.63 -7.59 -1.98
C TYR A 43 -21.06 -7.76 -2.52
N ASP A 44 -22.08 -7.40 -1.74
CA ASP A 44 -23.48 -7.50 -2.12
C ASP A 44 -23.85 -6.58 -3.30
N GLN A 45 -23.14 -5.48 -3.45
CA GLN A 45 -23.25 -4.56 -4.57
C GLN A 45 -22.48 -5.03 -5.83
N GLY A 46 -21.78 -6.16 -5.77
CA GLY A 46 -20.93 -6.65 -6.87
C GLY A 46 -19.68 -5.82 -7.12
N LYS A 47 -19.24 -5.06 -6.11
CA LYS A 47 -18.04 -4.21 -6.17
C LYS A 47 -16.81 -4.87 -5.52
N MET A 48 -16.95 -6.05 -4.95
CA MET A 48 -15.89 -6.83 -4.33
C MET A 48 -15.94 -8.27 -4.82
N ALA A 49 -14.79 -8.85 -5.12
CA ALA A 49 -14.60 -10.28 -5.37
C ALA A 49 -13.68 -10.89 -4.32
N VAL A 50 -14.00 -12.11 -3.90
CA VAL A 50 -13.15 -12.90 -3.01
C VAL A 50 -12.55 -14.07 -3.79
N ILE A 51 -11.23 -14.10 -3.89
CA ILE A 51 -10.51 -15.12 -4.66
C ILE A 51 -9.86 -16.09 -3.68
N HIS A 52 -10.22 -17.37 -3.79
CA HIS A 52 -9.73 -18.45 -2.91
C HIS A 52 -8.66 -19.27 -3.60
N GLY A 53 -7.85 -19.97 -2.80
CA GLY A 53 -6.90 -20.95 -3.28
C GLY A 53 -5.70 -20.37 -4.01
N ILE A 54 -5.39 -19.09 -3.79
CA ILE A 54 -4.16 -18.47 -4.28
C ILE A 54 -3.02 -18.87 -3.37
N GLY A 55 -1.96 -19.42 -3.97
CA GLY A 55 -0.78 -19.88 -3.25
C GLY A 55 0.23 -20.50 -4.22
N TYR A 56 1.21 -21.20 -3.67
CA TYR A 56 2.25 -21.88 -4.44
C TYR A 56 2.62 -23.22 -3.76
N PRO A 57 3.15 -24.20 -4.51
CA PRO A 57 3.57 -25.48 -3.96
C PRO A 57 4.65 -25.32 -2.88
N ASP A 58 4.67 -26.24 -1.90
CA ASP A 58 5.69 -26.32 -0.86
C ASP A 58 5.90 -25.03 -0.07
N SER A 59 4.81 -24.29 0.18
CA SER A 59 4.82 -23.04 0.94
C SER A 59 5.56 -23.19 2.27
N PRO A 60 6.60 -22.40 2.55
CA PRO A 60 7.32 -22.44 3.82
C PRO A 60 6.46 -21.85 4.94
N ARG A 61 6.73 -22.26 6.19
CA ARG A 61 6.10 -21.67 7.37
C ARG A 61 6.83 -20.44 7.89
N SER A 62 7.47 -19.70 7.00
CA SER A 62 8.18 -18.46 7.33
C SER A 62 7.50 -17.29 6.66
N HIS A 63 6.88 -16.42 7.43
CA HIS A 63 6.27 -15.19 6.95
C HIS A 63 7.23 -14.34 6.11
N PHE A 64 8.50 -14.26 6.53
CA PHE A 64 9.52 -13.52 5.77
C PHE A 64 9.74 -14.07 4.37
N ARG A 65 9.84 -15.42 4.24
CA ARG A 65 10.03 -16.04 2.92
C ARG A 65 8.75 -16.01 2.10
N SER A 66 7.59 -16.22 2.72
CA SER A 66 6.29 -16.11 2.04
C SER A 66 6.08 -14.72 1.47
N MET A 67 6.25 -13.66 2.27
CA MET A 67 6.14 -12.29 1.78
C MET A 67 7.15 -11.98 0.67
N ASP A 68 8.36 -12.52 0.77
CA ASP A 68 9.36 -12.38 -0.29
C ASP A 68 8.87 -12.99 -1.61
N ILE A 69 8.27 -14.17 -1.57
CA ILE A 69 7.69 -14.84 -2.74
C ILE A 69 6.50 -14.05 -3.29
N TRP A 70 5.60 -13.59 -2.43
CA TRP A 70 4.46 -12.75 -2.85
C TRP A 70 4.91 -11.42 -3.49
N HIS A 71 6.03 -10.87 -3.04
CA HIS A 71 6.58 -9.62 -3.57
C HIS A 71 7.36 -9.81 -4.88
N THR A 72 7.92 -10.99 -5.13
CA THR A 72 8.80 -11.23 -6.30
C THR A 72 8.19 -12.17 -7.32
N CYS A 73 7.17 -12.96 -6.94
CA CYS A 73 6.60 -14.07 -7.72
C CYS A 73 7.62 -15.18 -8.04
N GLU A 74 8.67 -15.33 -7.21
CA GLU A 74 9.76 -16.29 -7.40
C GLU A 74 9.79 -17.35 -6.29
N PRO A 75 8.97 -18.42 -6.38
CA PRO A 75 8.93 -19.45 -5.35
C PRO A 75 10.18 -20.34 -5.31
N GLU A 76 10.82 -20.57 -6.46
CA GLU A 76 11.96 -21.50 -6.61
C GLU A 76 13.30 -20.85 -6.21
N THR A 77 13.43 -19.54 -6.36
CA THR A 77 14.68 -18.80 -6.13
C THR A 77 14.47 -17.61 -5.19
N LEU A 78 15.55 -17.00 -4.73
CA LEU A 78 15.49 -15.69 -4.08
C LEU A 78 15.34 -14.64 -5.16
N GLY A 79 14.12 -14.18 -5.36
CA GLY A 79 13.83 -13.10 -6.30
C GLY A 79 14.53 -11.81 -5.89
N THR A 80 15.02 -11.07 -6.85
CA THR A 80 15.69 -9.77 -6.64
C THR A 80 14.86 -8.58 -7.13
N GLU A 81 13.83 -8.85 -7.93
CA GLU A 81 12.98 -7.85 -8.56
C GLU A 81 11.54 -7.99 -8.08
N GLY A 82 10.94 -6.88 -7.69
CA GLY A 82 9.54 -6.84 -7.29
C GLY A 82 8.61 -6.79 -8.51
N TRP A 83 7.52 -7.58 -8.48
CA TRP A 83 6.60 -7.66 -9.60
C TRP A 83 5.89 -6.33 -9.92
N LEU A 84 5.64 -5.48 -8.90
CA LEU A 84 5.11 -4.13 -9.11
C LEU A 84 6.17 -3.16 -9.64
N GLY A 85 7.45 -3.38 -9.31
CA GLY A 85 8.56 -2.68 -9.95
C GLY A 85 8.63 -2.97 -11.45
N LEU A 86 8.46 -4.24 -11.84
CA LEU A 86 8.36 -4.64 -13.24
C LEU A 86 7.15 -4.00 -13.93
N ALA A 87 5.98 -4.01 -13.29
CA ALA A 87 4.78 -3.33 -13.79
C ALA A 87 4.98 -1.81 -13.94
N THR A 88 5.66 -1.17 -13.00
CA THR A 88 6.00 0.27 -13.08
C THR A 88 6.86 0.57 -14.30
N ARG A 89 7.89 -0.25 -14.54
CA ARG A 89 8.75 -0.12 -15.74
C ARG A 89 7.94 -0.24 -17.02
N ASP A 90 7.01 -1.18 -17.08
CA ASP A 90 6.23 -1.43 -18.29
C ASP A 90 5.16 -0.33 -18.52
N ILE A 91 4.67 0.32 -17.46
CA ILE A 91 3.75 1.46 -17.54
C ILE A 91 4.50 2.74 -17.96
N ASP A 92 5.69 2.96 -17.43
CA ASP A 92 6.51 4.15 -17.69
C ASP A 92 7.97 3.76 -18.04
N PRO A 93 8.18 3.21 -19.25
CA PRO A 93 9.50 2.69 -19.65
C PRO A 93 10.56 3.79 -19.80
N ASN A 94 10.13 5.02 -20.04
CA ASN A 94 11.02 6.16 -20.20
C ASN A 94 11.28 6.92 -18.87
N LYS A 95 10.62 6.53 -17.78
CA LYS A 95 10.69 7.18 -16.47
C LYS A 95 10.33 8.68 -16.54
N GLU A 96 9.28 8.99 -17.30
CA GLU A 96 8.82 10.36 -17.49
C GLU A 96 8.16 10.91 -16.23
N ASN A 97 7.54 10.03 -15.45
CA ASN A 97 6.91 10.39 -14.18
C ASN A 97 7.52 9.62 -13.00
N ILE A 98 8.34 10.30 -12.22
CA ILE A 98 9.02 9.70 -11.05
C ILE A 98 8.09 9.33 -9.89
N VAL A 99 6.81 9.72 -9.96
CA VAL A 99 5.75 9.34 -9.02
C VAL A 99 4.72 8.40 -9.66
N THR A 100 5.06 7.70 -10.74
CA THR A 100 4.23 6.66 -11.36
C THR A 100 3.81 5.61 -10.32
N THR A 101 4.68 5.33 -9.36
CA THR A 101 4.42 4.43 -8.24
C THR A 101 4.76 5.12 -6.91
N VAL A 102 3.84 4.99 -5.95
CA VAL A 102 4.01 5.52 -4.60
C VAL A 102 3.77 4.43 -3.56
N SER A 103 4.70 4.31 -2.62
CA SER A 103 4.65 3.40 -1.48
C SER A 103 4.31 4.18 -0.21
N PHE A 104 3.31 3.73 0.54
CA PHE A 104 2.98 4.30 1.86
C PHE A 104 3.50 3.40 2.97
N GLY A 105 4.56 3.83 3.66
CA GLY A 105 5.18 3.11 4.76
C GLY A 105 6.57 3.63 5.09
N PRO A 106 7.18 3.14 6.18
CA PRO A 106 8.48 3.64 6.66
C PRO A 106 9.66 3.21 5.78
N SER A 107 9.43 2.29 4.85
CA SER A 107 10.45 1.78 3.92
C SER A 107 9.82 1.29 2.62
N LEU A 108 10.64 1.19 1.58
CA LEU A 108 10.20 0.67 0.29
C LEU A 108 9.92 -0.84 0.38
N PHE A 109 8.70 -1.23 0.04
CA PHE A 109 8.30 -2.63 -0.02
C PHE A 109 8.97 -3.35 -1.19
N ARG A 110 9.40 -4.58 -0.94
CA ARG A 110 10.13 -5.39 -1.93
C ARG A 110 9.36 -5.59 -3.25
N ALA A 111 8.03 -5.64 -3.20
CA ALA A 111 7.20 -5.73 -4.40
C ALA A 111 7.46 -4.60 -5.41
N LEU A 112 7.93 -3.45 -4.94
CA LEU A 112 8.17 -2.25 -5.74
C LEU A 112 9.63 -2.09 -6.18
N VAL A 113 10.54 -2.91 -5.65
CA VAL A 113 11.98 -2.76 -5.89
C VAL A 113 12.35 -3.29 -7.27
N LEU A 114 12.81 -2.40 -8.14
CA LEU A 114 13.45 -2.75 -9.41
C LEU A 114 14.59 -1.76 -9.67
N PRO A 115 15.83 -2.24 -9.89
CA PRO A 115 16.97 -1.35 -10.16
C PRO A 115 16.68 -0.36 -11.29
N GLY A 116 16.90 0.91 -11.02
CA GLY A 116 16.71 1.99 -11.99
C GLY A 116 15.25 2.38 -12.26
N VAL A 117 14.28 1.89 -11.50
CA VAL A 117 12.89 2.34 -11.55
C VAL A 117 12.60 3.19 -10.31
N PRO A 118 12.25 4.47 -10.46
CA PRO A 118 11.95 5.33 -9.33
C PRO A 118 10.62 4.95 -8.67
N VAL A 119 10.61 4.95 -7.35
CA VAL A 119 9.40 4.80 -6.52
C VAL A 119 9.48 5.79 -5.37
N ALA A 120 8.47 6.62 -5.22
CA ALA A 120 8.38 7.49 -4.05
C ALA A 120 7.90 6.69 -2.84
N CYS A 121 8.60 6.85 -1.71
CA CYS A 121 8.24 6.21 -0.44
C CYS A 121 7.82 7.29 0.56
N VAL A 122 6.58 7.23 1.01
CA VAL A 122 5.93 8.23 1.87
C VAL A 122 5.52 7.56 3.17
N ASP A 123 5.98 8.06 4.30
CA ASP A 123 5.50 7.60 5.61
C ASP A 123 4.25 8.38 6.03
N ASP A 124 4.33 9.70 5.92
CA ASP A 124 3.24 10.63 6.17
C ASP A 124 3.28 11.75 5.12
N LEU A 125 2.20 11.93 4.38
CA LEU A 125 2.14 12.89 3.28
C LEU A 125 2.12 14.35 3.78
N ASP A 126 1.50 14.62 4.92
CA ASP A 126 1.40 15.98 5.47
C ASP A 126 2.77 16.50 5.93
N SER A 127 3.66 15.62 6.37
CA SER A 127 5.04 15.92 6.74
C SER A 127 6.07 15.57 5.66
N TYR A 128 5.61 15.07 4.51
CA TYR A 128 6.49 14.59 3.45
C TYR A 128 7.27 15.73 2.79
N GLY A 129 8.54 15.49 2.55
CA GLY A 129 9.42 16.40 1.83
C GLY A 129 10.80 16.48 2.44
N LEU A 130 11.73 17.02 1.67
CA LEU A 130 13.10 17.25 2.12
C LEU A 130 13.15 18.51 3.02
N LEU A 131 13.80 18.39 4.18
CA LEU A 131 14.07 19.51 5.08
C LEU A 131 12.81 20.20 5.63
N THR A 132 11.76 19.44 5.90
CA THR A 132 10.49 19.96 6.47
C THR A 132 10.68 20.68 7.81
N GLY A 133 11.70 20.33 8.59
CA GLY A 133 12.08 21.01 9.85
C GLY A 133 12.72 22.39 9.67
N ILE A 134 12.93 22.86 8.43
CA ILE A 134 13.54 24.17 8.15
C ILE A 134 12.43 25.14 7.71
N SER A 135 12.06 26.05 8.61
CA SER A 135 11.00 27.03 8.39
C SER A 135 11.39 28.20 7.47
N GLY A 136 12.68 28.42 7.23
CA GLY A 136 13.20 29.49 6.37
C GLY A 136 13.30 29.08 4.91
N GLU A 137 12.41 29.56 4.03
CA GLU A 137 12.38 29.23 2.59
C GLU A 137 13.75 29.44 1.92
N LYS A 138 14.38 30.58 2.15
CA LYS A 138 15.72 30.91 1.64
C LYS A 138 16.81 29.92 2.12
N GLN A 139 16.73 29.50 3.39
CA GLN A 139 17.66 28.56 3.98
C GLN A 139 17.43 27.15 3.42
N ARG A 140 16.18 26.77 3.23
CA ARG A 140 15.78 25.50 2.60
C ARG A 140 16.30 25.45 1.16
N GLU A 141 16.07 26.47 0.37
CA GLU A 141 16.58 26.58 -1.02
C GLU A 141 18.11 26.48 -1.10
N GLN A 142 18.84 27.14 -0.19
CA GLN A 142 20.29 27.06 -0.16
C GLN A 142 20.79 25.64 0.15
N ILE A 143 20.13 24.94 1.08
CA ILE A 143 20.50 23.56 1.44
C ILE A 143 20.15 22.61 0.31
N LEU A 144 18.95 22.73 -0.28
CA LEU A 144 18.55 21.93 -1.45
C LEU A 144 19.49 22.17 -2.64
N GLY A 145 19.89 23.42 -2.88
CA GLY A 145 20.84 23.74 -3.92
C GLY A 145 22.27 23.20 -3.66
N ARG A 146 22.67 23.02 -2.39
CA ARG A 146 23.91 22.30 -2.05
C ARG A 146 23.75 20.80 -2.21
N PHE A 147 22.66 20.25 -1.77
CA PHE A 147 22.33 18.85 -1.93
C PHE A 147 22.29 18.47 -3.43
N SER A 148 21.57 19.25 -4.25
CA SER A 148 21.51 19.05 -5.70
C SER A 148 22.90 19.08 -6.36
N ARG A 149 23.82 19.95 -5.90
CA ARG A 149 25.21 19.96 -6.39
C ARG A 149 26.02 18.76 -5.94
N MET A 150 25.75 18.21 -4.76
CA MET A 150 26.39 16.97 -4.29
C MET A 150 26.01 15.75 -5.13
N TYR A 151 24.81 15.78 -5.69
CA TYR A 151 24.27 14.72 -6.56
C TYR A 151 24.32 15.07 -8.05
N ALA A 152 24.99 16.16 -8.42
CA ALA A 152 25.15 16.52 -9.83
C ALA A 152 26.07 15.49 -10.53
N PRO A 153 25.79 15.17 -11.81
CA PRO A 153 26.59 14.19 -12.59
C PRO A 153 28.08 14.48 -12.68
N GLU A 154 28.48 15.71 -12.36
CA GLU A 154 29.86 16.17 -12.37
C GLU A 154 30.68 15.71 -11.15
N VAL A 155 30.02 15.13 -10.15
CA VAL A 155 30.66 14.67 -8.92
C VAL A 155 30.82 13.15 -8.94
N GLY A 156 31.98 12.70 -9.40
CA GLY A 156 32.34 11.29 -9.52
C GLY A 156 32.13 10.71 -10.92
N ASN A 157 33.05 9.84 -11.32
CA ASN A 157 33.08 9.25 -12.66
C ASN A 157 32.81 7.73 -12.63
N ASP A 158 32.20 7.22 -11.54
CA ASP A 158 31.89 5.81 -11.41
C ASP A 158 30.37 5.55 -11.38
N VAL A 159 29.98 4.36 -11.80
CA VAL A 159 28.57 3.92 -11.92
C VAL A 159 27.78 4.05 -10.60
N VAL A 160 28.45 3.88 -9.47
CA VAL A 160 27.78 3.96 -8.15
C VAL A 160 27.44 5.41 -7.81
N THR A 161 28.37 6.33 -8.05
CA THR A 161 28.17 7.77 -7.79
C THR A 161 27.11 8.34 -8.76
N GLU A 162 27.11 7.93 -10.02
CA GLU A 162 26.09 8.32 -10.99
C GLU A 162 24.69 7.82 -10.55
N TYR A 163 24.60 6.55 -10.14
CA TYR A 163 23.34 5.96 -9.67
C TYR A 163 22.82 6.68 -8.41
N LEU A 164 23.68 6.94 -7.42
CA LEU A 164 23.31 7.67 -6.19
C LEU A 164 22.89 9.10 -6.51
N GLY A 165 23.59 9.76 -7.42
CA GLY A 165 23.27 11.10 -7.88
C GLY A 165 21.89 11.18 -8.52
N GLN A 166 21.60 10.27 -9.45
CA GLN A 166 20.30 10.19 -10.12
C GLN A 166 19.18 9.90 -9.11
N THR A 167 19.36 8.91 -8.23
CA THR A 167 18.39 8.56 -7.19
C THR A 167 18.09 9.73 -6.25
N GLY A 168 19.12 10.49 -5.84
CA GLY A 168 18.95 11.66 -5.00
C GLY A 168 18.15 12.77 -5.67
N LEU A 169 18.41 13.04 -6.96
CA LEU A 169 17.65 14.03 -7.72
C LEU A 169 16.19 13.61 -7.95
N GLU A 170 15.94 12.34 -8.23
CA GLU A 170 14.60 11.77 -8.38
C GLU A 170 13.80 11.87 -7.06
N ALA A 171 14.43 11.54 -5.93
CA ALA A 171 13.81 11.70 -4.61
C ALA A 171 13.41 13.16 -4.32
N MET A 172 14.27 14.12 -4.67
CA MET A 172 13.97 15.55 -4.52
C MET A 172 12.76 15.97 -5.36
N LYS A 173 12.76 15.60 -6.64
CA LYS A 173 11.65 15.92 -7.56
C LYS A 173 10.34 15.27 -7.11
N GLY A 174 10.39 13.99 -6.71
CA GLY A 174 9.23 13.26 -6.20
C GLY A 174 8.62 13.93 -4.97
N ALA A 175 9.47 14.35 -4.03
CA ALA A 175 9.03 15.06 -2.84
C ALA A 175 8.32 16.39 -3.17
N ASP A 176 8.86 17.16 -4.12
CA ASP A 176 8.25 18.44 -4.52
C ASP A 176 6.91 18.24 -5.25
N ILE A 177 6.79 17.19 -6.07
CA ILE A 177 5.55 16.84 -6.77
C ILE A 177 4.46 16.43 -5.77
N LEU A 178 4.76 15.49 -4.87
CA LEU A 178 3.79 14.93 -3.93
C LEU A 178 3.33 15.95 -2.89
N LYS A 179 4.17 16.91 -2.51
CA LYS A 179 3.84 17.99 -1.57
C LYS A 179 2.64 18.83 -2.01
N ALA A 180 2.33 18.86 -3.30
CA ALA A 180 1.20 19.63 -3.82
C ALA A 180 -0.14 18.94 -3.56
N ALA A 181 -0.17 17.62 -3.37
CA ALA A 181 -1.39 16.84 -3.28
C ALA A 181 -2.30 17.24 -2.09
N PRO A 182 -1.81 17.38 -0.84
CA PRO A 182 -2.66 17.81 0.27
C PRO A 182 -3.21 19.22 0.10
N VAL A 183 -2.52 20.09 -0.61
CA VAL A 183 -2.90 21.51 -0.76
C VAL A 183 -4.14 21.67 -1.65
N THR A 184 -4.31 20.82 -2.63
CA THR A 184 -5.42 20.86 -3.60
C THR A 184 -6.59 19.96 -3.19
N TYR A 185 -6.37 19.10 -2.20
CA TYR A 185 -7.36 18.15 -1.75
C TYR A 185 -8.40 18.76 -0.82
N SER A 186 -9.65 18.40 -1.05
CA SER A 186 -10.76 18.69 -0.14
C SER A 186 -11.75 17.53 -0.21
N SER A 187 -12.27 17.08 0.91
CA SER A 187 -13.29 16.02 0.99
C SER A 187 -14.19 16.28 2.20
N THR A 188 -15.44 15.81 2.11
CA THR A 188 -16.37 15.79 3.25
C THR A 188 -16.23 14.53 4.07
N ILE A 189 -15.45 13.56 3.60
CA ILE A 189 -15.23 12.28 4.29
C ILE A 189 -14.17 12.44 5.38
N GLU A 190 -14.55 12.07 6.60
CA GLU A 190 -13.67 12.08 7.76
C GLU A 190 -13.05 10.68 7.93
N TYR A 191 -11.78 10.54 7.60
CA TYR A 191 -11.03 9.31 7.84
C TYR A 191 -10.66 9.16 9.31
N ALA A 192 -10.76 7.94 9.84
CA ALA A 192 -10.31 7.62 11.19
C ALA A 192 -8.80 7.87 11.38
N GLU A 193 -8.38 8.10 12.64
CA GLU A 193 -6.95 8.30 12.99
C GLU A 193 -6.14 7.00 13.03
N THR A 194 -6.63 5.93 12.41
CA THR A 194 -5.88 4.67 12.28
C THR A 194 -4.84 4.77 11.17
N THR A 195 -3.74 4.04 11.33
CA THR A 195 -2.63 4.09 10.34
C THR A 195 -3.10 3.74 8.93
N ILE A 196 -3.97 2.74 8.78
CA ILE A 196 -4.47 2.34 7.45
C ILE A 196 -5.40 3.41 6.86
N ALA A 197 -6.24 4.04 7.66
CA ALA A 197 -7.13 5.10 7.19
C ALA A 197 -6.33 6.33 6.71
N GLN A 198 -5.28 6.73 7.43
CA GLN A 198 -4.43 7.84 7.04
C GLN A 198 -3.58 7.52 5.79
N LYS A 199 -3.10 6.28 5.62
CA LYS A 199 -2.46 5.84 4.37
C LYS A 199 -3.43 5.93 3.18
N LEU A 200 -4.66 5.43 3.32
CA LEU A 200 -5.66 5.50 2.25
C LEU A 200 -6.09 6.93 1.94
N ARG A 201 -6.20 7.79 2.95
CA ARG A 201 -6.41 9.24 2.74
C ARG A 201 -5.27 9.86 1.92
N GLY A 202 -4.02 9.56 2.26
CA GLY A 202 -2.87 10.03 1.48
C GLY A 202 -2.89 9.52 0.03
N ILE A 203 -3.30 8.27 -0.19
CA ILE A 203 -3.49 7.71 -1.54
C ILE A 203 -4.58 8.49 -2.29
N ALA A 204 -5.73 8.76 -1.66
CA ALA A 204 -6.80 9.56 -2.26
C ALA A 204 -6.30 10.97 -2.64
N GLN A 205 -5.56 11.63 -1.77
CA GLN A 205 -4.98 12.95 -2.03
C GLN A 205 -4.10 12.96 -3.28
N ILE A 206 -3.19 11.98 -3.42
CA ILE A 206 -2.29 11.89 -4.57
C ILE A 206 -3.07 11.53 -5.85
N HIS A 207 -4.00 10.60 -5.76
CA HIS A 207 -4.81 10.17 -6.90
C HIS A 207 -5.66 11.33 -7.44
N LEU A 208 -6.35 12.04 -6.56
CA LEU A 208 -7.23 13.17 -6.91
C LEU A 208 -6.46 14.42 -7.36
N ALA A 209 -5.21 14.57 -6.94
CA ALA A 209 -4.34 15.63 -7.45
C ALA A 209 -3.90 15.42 -8.92
N GLY A 210 -4.19 14.26 -9.51
CA GLY A 210 -3.93 13.99 -10.93
C GLY A 210 -2.45 13.96 -11.30
N LEU A 211 -1.57 13.54 -10.38
CA LEU A 211 -0.12 13.54 -10.56
C LEU A 211 0.39 12.42 -11.50
N GLY A 212 -0.51 11.65 -12.10
CA GLY A 212 -0.16 10.56 -13.00
C GLY A 212 0.29 9.29 -12.29
N THR A 213 0.13 9.19 -10.98
CA THR A 213 0.41 7.98 -10.21
C THR A 213 -0.57 6.87 -10.60
N ARG A 214 -0.03 5.68 -10.87
CA ARG A 214 -0.78 4.51 -11.36
C ARG A 214 -0.79 3.35 -10.39
N ILE A 215 0.23 3.22 -9.55
CA ILE A 215 0.38 2.15 -8.57
C ILE A 215 0.60 2.78 -7.20
N PHE A 216 -0.22 2.34 -6.25
CA PHE A 216 -0.05 2.63 -4.84
C PHE A 216 0.14 1.32 -4.07
N TYR A 217 0.97 1.34 -3.05
CA TYR A 217 1.18 0.22 -2.16
C TYR A 217 1.18 0.69 -0.71
N CYS A 218 0.45 0.00 0.13
CA CYS A 218 0.50 0.18 1.58
C CYS A 218 0.29 -1.16 2.29
N ASP A 219 0.61 -1.21 3.56
CA ASP A 219 0.39 -2.38 4.42
C ASP A 219 -0.44 -2.04 5.64
N HIS A 220 -1.04 -3.08 6.21
CA HIS A 220 -1.64 -3.07 7.53
C HIS A 220 -1.24 -4.33 8.28
N GLY A 221 -0.44 -4.18 9.33
CA GLY A 221 0.19 -5.30 10.03
C GLY A 221 -0.65 -5.89 11.16
N SER A 222 0.00 -6.71 11.98
CA SER A 222 -0.51 -7.27 13.25
C SER A 222 -1.55 -8.38 13.13
N PHE A 223 -1.78 -8.95 11.94
CA PHE A 223 -2.69 -10.08 11.75
C PHE A 223 -2.11 -11.40 12.26
N ASP A 224 -0.79 -11.53 12.39
CA ASP A 224 -0.11 -12.66 13.03
C ASP A 224 -0.28 -12.58 14.56
N SER A 225 -1.48 -12.90 15.03
CA SER A 225 -1.86 -12.82 16.44
C SER A 225 -1.56 -14.14 17.16
N HIS A 226 -0.48 -14.19 17.91
CA HIS A 226 -0.13 -15.36 18.72
C HIS A 226 -0.99 -15.55 19.97
N ALA A 227 -1.85 -14.58 20.32
CA ALA A 227 -2.80 -14.63 21.43
C ALA A 227 -3.97 -13.69 21.16
N ASN A 228 -5.12 -13.90 21.82
CA ASN A 228 -6.31 -13.05 21.73
C ASN A 228 -6.78 -12.78 20.28
N GLN A 229 -6.70 -13.77 19.42
CA GLN A 229 -7.00 -13.63 17.98
C GLN A 229 -8.36 -12.99 17.70
N ASN A 230 -9.42 -13.44 18.36
CA ASN A 230 -10.77 -12.93 18.09
C ASN A 230 -10.90 -11.42 18.36
N GLY A 231 -10.34 -10.94 19.48
CA GLY A 231 -10.37 -9.52 19.80
C GLY A 231 -9.52 -8.71 18.84
N MET A 232 -8.29 -9.14 18.59
CA MET A 232 -7.36 -8.45 17.68
C MET A 232 -7.89 -8.42 16.25
N HIS A 233 -8.34 -9.54 15.70
CA HIS A 233 -8.88 -9.59 14.34
C HIS A 233 -10.15 -8.76 14.18
N THR A 234 -10.99 -8.67 15.21
CA THR A 234 -12.17 -7.77 15.19
C THR A 234 -11.71 -6.32 14.99
N THR A 235 -10.75 -5.85 15.78
CA THR A 235 -10.21 -4.48 15.65
C THR A 235 -9.57 -4.26 14.27
N LEU A 236 -8.67 -5.14 13.87
CA LEU A 236 -7.95 -4.99 12.60
C LEU A 236 -8.89 -4.99 11.38
N TRP A 237 -9.92 -5.86 11.39
CA TRP A 237 -10.91 -5.88 10.31
C TRP A 237 -11.86 -4.70 10.35
N THR A 238 -12.18 -4.15 11.53
CA THR A 238 -12.91 -2.90 11.64
C THR A 238 -12.12 -1.77 10.99
N ASP A 239 -10.84 -1.63 11.33
CA ASP A 239 -9.97 -0.59 10.81
C ASP A 239 -9.85 -0.67 9.28
N VAL A 240 -9.54 -1.85 8.73
CA VAL A 240 -9.41 -2.04 7.28
C VAL A 240 -10.72 -1.83 6.55
N SER A 241 -11.82 -2.40 7.09
CA SER A 241 -13.13 -2.34 6.43
C SER A 241 -13.67 -0.91 6.37
N GLN A 242 -13.57 -0.17 7.48
CA GLN A 242 -13.99 1.22 7.52
C GLN A 242 -13.10 2.10 6.66
N ALA A 243 -11.78 1.92 6.73
CA ALA A 243 -10.85 2.72 5.94
C ALA A 243 -11.06 2.56 4.41
N LEU A 244 -11.42 1.35 3.95
CA LEU A 244 -11.76 1.12 2.55
C LEU A 244 -13.12 1.72 2.16
N ASP A 245 -14.09 1.70 3.05
CA ASP A 245 -15.38 2.35 2.82
C ASP A 245 -15.23 3.87 2.69
N ASP A 246 -14.51 4.48 3.64
CA ASP A 246 -14.19 5.92 3.62
C ASP A 246 -13.42 6.29 2.34
N PHE A 247 -12.43 5.48 1.96
CA PHE A 247 -11.65 5.69 0.74
C PHE A 247 -12.51 5.68 -0.52
N TYR A 248 -13.37 4.68 -0.67
CA TYR A 248 -14.26 4.64 -1.83
C TYR A 248 -15.38 5.68 -1.76
N ALA A 249 -15.82 6.09 -0.55
CA ALA A 249 -16.75 7.20 -0.40
C ALA A 249 -16.14 8.52 -0.86
N ASP A 250 -14.89 8.78 -0.48
CA ASP A 250 -14.11 9.94 -0.93
C ASP A 250 -13.92 9.94 -2.45
N LEU A 251 -13.50 8.81 -3.03
CA LEU A 251 -13.37 8.69 -4.48
C LEU A 251 -14.69 8.87 -5.22
N ARG A 252 -15.82 8.42 -4.64
CA ARG A 252 -17.16 8.64 -5.23
C ARG A 252 -17.57 10.12 -5.20
N GLU A 253 -17.24 10.84 -4.12
CA GLU A 253 -17.47 12.29 -4.04
C GLU A 253 -16.80 13.05 -5.18
N HIS A 254 -15.70 12.49 -5.72
CA HIS A 254 -14.90 13.09 -6.79
C HIS A 254 -15.04 12.39 -8.15
N ASP A 255 -16.05 11.55 -8.35
CA ASP A 255 -16.29 10.76 -9.58
C ASP A 255 -15.07 9.90 -10.01
N ALA A 256 -14.22 9.49 -9.07
CA ALA A 256 -12.97 8.77 -9.33
C ALA A 256 -13.00 7.28 -8.94
N ALA A 257 -14.06 6.80 -8.27
CA ALA A 257 -14.11 5.44 -7.72
C ALA A 257 -14.01 4.33 -8.79
N ASP A 258 -14.55 4.54 -9.97
CA ASP A 258 -14.53 3.55 -11.05
C ASP A 258 -13.15 3.45 -11.75
N ASN A 259 -12.21 4.33 -11.42
CA ASN A 259 -10.85 4.33 -11.96
C ASN A 259 -9.84 3.62 -11.05
N VAL A 260 -10.27 3.10 -9.90
CA VAL A 260 -9.40 2.52 -8.89
C VAL A 260 -9.80 1.08 -8.59
N ILE A 261 -8.81 0.19 -8.62
CA ILE A 261 -8.94 -1.21 -8.16
C ILE A 261 -8.02 -1.39 -6.96
N VAL A 262 -8.57 -1.94 -5.87
CA VAL A 262 -7.80 -2.32 -4.68
C VAL A 262 -7.61 -3.84 -4.68
N LEU A 263 -6.37 -4.28 -4.62
CA LEU A 263 -5.99 -5.66 -4.39
C LEU A 263 -5.52 -5.80 -2.95
N MET A 264 -6.29 -6.52 -2.13
CA MET A 264 -5.92 -6.86 -0.77
C MET A 264 -5.48 -8.33 -0.72
N PHE A 265 -4.31 -8.58 -0.18
CA PHE A 265 -3.77 -9.93 -0.04
C PHE A 265 -3.06 -10.11 1.30
N SER A 266 -2.94 -11.37 1.72
CA SER A 266 -2.05 -11.79 2.80
C SER A 266 -1.37 -13.09 2.40
N GLU A 267 -0.20 -13.36 2.96
CA GLU A 267 0.51 -14.62 2.74
C GLU A 267 0.06 -15.73 3.71
#